data_1ca80215096736bfa2358f142ba6985e
#
_entry.id   1ca80215096736bfa2358f142ba6985e
#
_cell.length_a   1.000
_cell.length_b   1.000
_cell.length_c   1.000
_cell.angle_alpha   90.00
_cell.angle_beta   90.00
_cell.angle_gamma   90.00
#
_symmetry.space_group_name_H-M   'P 1'
#
loop_
_entity.id
_entity.type
_entity.pdbx_description
1 polymer ?
#
loop_
_entity_poly.entity_id
_entity_poly.type
_entity_poly.pdbx_seq_one_letter_code
_entity_poly.pdbx_strand_id
1 'polypeptide(L)'
;MNSRINFNGASIRQYSTTFLLLGSMSSYVYARPVQETYAVHSFDQALQQSMVAEFALAYDDIPTALHNYTVLAIKSNSTTIKQRALDVALEYNDLQAALNIATHWVVQEPKDVPALFYLSHIALKTHEYQLAAETLDKILKIDPTADLEQILASIAPENAQDREVLLTALRSSAEKDNPSILALIANLEAQNGQLEPALSTINRALRRRPKVTSFILMKANLLIALSDQEGALKWYAKSSRKYKKNLDIRLAEVRYLIQINQPQLALEKLEKIIQSNPHAEEALFIAGLTSIDLKQYDKAEQYLVDLRNSAKYQNEAYYYLAINAERKQHYETAKAYYRLVDGSLYIVSRRNLIAIYDKQENLHDALRFLTQE
;
A
#
# COMPACT_ATOMS: atom_id res chain seq x y z
N MET A 1 -5.06 -10.79 17.88
CA MET A 1 -5.74 -11.37 16.71
C MET A 1 -5.21 -10.65 15.49
N ASN A 2 -4.27 -11.29 14.78
CA ASN A 2 -3.52 -10.72 13.67
C ASN A 2 -4.39 -10.71 12.39
N SER A 3 -4.81 -9.54 11.95
CA SER A 3 -5.34 -9.38 10.60
C SER A 3 -4.17 -9.08 9.65
N ARG A 4 -3.77 -10.09 8.90
CA ARG A 4 -2.88 -9.93 7.74
C ARG A 4 -3.62 -9.11 6.67
N ILE A 5 -3.15 -7.92 6.40
CA ILE A 5 -3.57 -7.14 5.25
C ILE A 5 -2.82 -7.72 4.04
N ASN A 6 -3.56 -8.46 3.20
CA ASN A 6 -3.09 -8.90 1.88
C ASN A 6 -3.08 -7.68 0.95
N PHE A 7 -1.91 -7.22 0.57
CA PHE A 7 -1.76 -6.31 -0.56
C PHE A 7 -1.81 -7.12 -1.86
N ASN A 8 -2.97 -7.13 -2.50
CA ASN A 8 -3.12 -7.59 -3.88
C ASN A 8 -2.29 -6.70 -4.81
N GLY A 9 -1.40 -7.33 -5.59
CA GLY A 9 -0.53 -6.72 -6.58
C GLY A 9 -1.27 -6.19 -7.81
N ALA A 10 -2.06 -5.13 -7.65
CA ALA A 10 -2.84 -4.52 -8.73
C ALA A 10 -2.21 -3.25 -9.32
N SER A 11 -1.06 -2.78 -8.82
CA SER A 11 -0.47 -1.50 -9.25
C SER A 11 0.65 -1.60 -10.30
N ILE A 12 1.10 -2.80 -10.67
CA ILE A 12 2.19 -2.98 -11.66
C ILE A 12 1.65 -3.37 -13.05
N ARG A 13 0.35 -3.64 -13.19
CA ARG A 13 -0.23 -4.14 -14.45
C ARG A 13 -0.66 -3.08 -15.48
N GLN A 14 -0.35 -1.81 -15.30
CA GLN A 14 -0.86 -0.76 -16.22
C GLN A 14 0.09 -0.32 -17.34
N TYR A 15 1.24 -0.95 -17.55
CA TYR A 15 2.15 -0.60 -18.66
C TYR A 15 2.51 -1.78 -19.58
N SER A 16 1.61 -2.70 -19.84
CA SER A 16 1.83 -3.65 -20.93
C SER A 16 0.51 -3.93 -21.64
N THR A 17 0.25 -3.19 -22.70
CA THR A 17 -0.48 -3.63 -23.91
C THR A 17 -0.63 -2.47 -24.88
N THR A 18 0.23 -2.38 -25.87
CA THR A 18 -0.18 -1.90 -27.21
C THR A 18 0.91 -2.32 -28.22
N PHE A 19 0.84 -3.56 -28.69
CA PHE A 19 1.44 -3.91 -29.96
C PHE A 19 0.37 -3.74 -31.04
N LEU A 20 0.49 -2.72 -31.86
CA LEU A 20 -0.28 -2.55 -33.10
C LEU A 20 0.63 -2.72 -34.30
N LEU A 21 0.34 -3.76 -35.05
CA LEU A 21 0.81 -3.99 -36.42
C LEU A 21 0.42 -2.80 -37.33
N LEU A 22 1.38 -2.25 -38.06
CA LEU A 22 1.12 -1.57 -39.32
C LEU A 22 2.14 -2.00 -40.36
N GLY A 23 1.58 -2.48 -41.44
CA GLY A 23 2.28 -3.03 -42.57
C GLY A 23 2.81 -1.99 -43.57
N SER A 24 3.75 -2.49 -44.30
CA SER A 24 4.17 -2.21 -45.68
C SER A 24 4.11 -0.79 -46.24
N MET A 25 5.26 -0.24 -46.56
CA MET A 25 5.48 0.36 -47.90
C MET A 25 6.98 0.25 -48.27
N SER A 26 7.19 -0.36 -49.43
CA SER A 26 8.45 -0.47 -50.11
C SER A 26 8.95 0.83 -50.70
N SER A 27 10.19 1.18 -50.51
CA SER A 27 10.93 2.02 -51.45
C SER A 27 12.42 1.59 -51.46
N TYR A 28 12.88 1.29 -52.63
CA TYR A 28 14.25 0.91 -52.95
C TYR A 28 15.24 2.04 -52.63
N VAL A 29 16.25 1.80 -51.84
CA VAL A 29 17.50 2.57 -51.81
C VAL A 29 18.70 1.64 -51.66
N TYR A 30 19.67 1.91 -52.47
CA TYR A 30 20.94 1.23 -52.68
C TYR A 30 21.70 0.75 -51.44
N ALA A 31 22.18 -0.46 -51.52
CA ALA A 31 23.02 -1.15 -50.53
C ALA A 31 24.39 -0.49 -50.33
N ARG A 32 24.77 -0.28 -49.06
CA ARG A 32 26.15 -0.31 -48.56
C ARG A 32 26.28 -1.52 -47.65
N PRO A 33 27.15 -2.49 -48.00
CA PRO A 33 27.35 -3.65 -47.14
C PRO A 33 28.41 -3.33 -46.06
N VAL A 34 28.29 -3.97 -44.90
CA VAL A 34 29.32 -4.34 -43.92
C VAL A 34 29.05 -3.96 -42.44
N GLN A 35 28.05 -3.15 -42.10
CA GLN A 35 27.78 -2.91 -40.65
C GLN A 35 26.45 -3.47 -40.11
N GLU A 36 25.56 -3.95 -40.98
CA GLU A 36 24.21 -4.45 -40.53
C GLU A 36 24.22 -5.89 -40.03
N THR A 37 25.20 -6.70 -40.39
CA THR A 37 25.23 -8.13 -40.06
C THR A 37 25.45 -8.41 -38.57
N TYR A 38 26.18 -7.57 -37.84
CA TYR A 38 26.42 -7.77 -36.40
C TYR A 38 25.21 -7.34 -35.54
N ALA A 39 24.53 -6.28 -35.92
CA ALA A 39 23.35 -5.79 -35.20
C ALA A 39 22.15 -6.72 -35.41
N VAL A 40 21.94 -7.24 -36.59
CA VAL A 40 20.88 -8.21 -36.91
C VAL A 40 21.11 -9.53 -36.18
N HIS A 41 22.36 -10.06 -36.16
CA HIS A 41 22.67 -11.31 -35.43
C HIS A 41 22.47 -11.19 -33.92
N SER A 42 22.79 -10.04 -33.32
CA SER A 42 22.59 -9.82 -31.88
C SER A 42 21.12 -9.65 -31.51
N PHE A 43 20.33 -9.05 -32.40
CA PHE A 43 18.88 -8.92 -32.23
C PHE A 43 18.16 -10.27 -32.32
N ASP A 44 18.51 -11.08 -33.33
CA ASP A 44 17.94 -12.43 -33.48
C ASP A 44 18.29 -13.35 -32.31
N GLN A 45 19.49 -13.27 -31.77
CA GLN A 45 19.90 -14.03 -30.58
C GLN A 45 19.13 -13.58 -29.34
N ALA A 46 18.95 -12.27 -29.13
CA ALA A 46 18.18 -11.74 -27.98
C ALA A 46 16.71 -12.13 -28.09
N LEU A 47 16.12 -12.06 -29.26
CA LEU A 47 14.76 -12.51 -29.52
C LEU A 47 14.60 -14.01 -29.26
N GLN A 48 15.50 -14.84 -29.80
CA GLN A 48 15.48 -16.29 -29.56
C GLN A 48 15.59 -16.62 -28.06
N GLN A 49 16.50 -15.99 -27.32
CA GLN A 49 16.67 -16.21 -25.88
C GLN A 49 15.44 -15.76 -25.10
N SER A 50 14.81 -14.62 -25.46
CA SER A 50 13.59 -14.18 -24.79
C SER A 50 12.42 -15.14 -25.06
N MET A 51 12.30 -15.69 -26.28
CA MET A 51 11.30 -16.71 -26.58
C MET A 51 11.54 -17.99 -25.78
N VAL A 52 12.78 -18.45 -25.68
CA VAL A 52 13.11 -19.63 -24.85
C VAL A 52 12.75 -19.39 -23.39
N ALA A 53 13.05 -18.19 -22.86
CA ALA A 53 12.71 -17.84 -21.48
C ALA A 53 11.19 -17.81 -21.24
N GLU A 54 10.40 -17.20 -22.14
CA GLU A 54 8.94 -17.17 -22.02
C GLU A 54 8.29 -18.55 -22.20
N PHE A 55 8.80 -19.39 -23.11
CA PHE A 55 8.34 -20.78 -23.23
C PHE A 55 8.66 -21.58 -21.97
N ALA A 56 9.87 -21.42 -21.41
CA ALA A 56 10.25 -22.08 -20.17
C ALA A 56 9.29 -21.69 -19.02
N LEU A 57 8.92 -20.40 -18.89
CA LEU A 57 7.90 -19.96 -17.93
C LEU A 57 6.53 -20.60 -18.19
N ALA A 58 6.13 -20.69 -19.46
CA ALA A 58 4.83 -21.28 -19.82
C ALA A 58 4.73 -22.78 -19.49
N TYR A 59 5.87 -23.49 -19.44
CA TYR A 59 5.99 -24.90 -19.08
C TYR A 59 6.49 -25.13 -17.64
N ASP A 60 6.52 -24.08 -16.81
CA ASP A 60 6.96 -24.14 -15.40
C ASP A 60 8.44 -24.59 -15.22
N ASP A 61 9.25 -24.43 -16.27
CA ASP A 61 10.70 -24.64 -16.20
C ASP A 61 11.41 -23.36 -15.75
N ILE A 62 11.24 -23.06 -14.46
CA ILE A 62 11.73 -21.83 -13.85
C ILE A 62 13.27 -21.68 -13.93
N PRO A 63 14.09 -22.73 -13.68
CA PRO A 63 15.54 -22.62 -13.79
C PRO A 63 16.00 -22.18 -15.19
N THR A 64 15.43 -22.76 -16.25
CA THR A 64 15.74 -22.40 -17.64
C THR A 64 15.29 -20.97 -17.95
N ALA A 65 14.12 -20.56 -17.49
CA ALA A 65 13.61 -19.20 -17.66
C ALA A 65 14.53 -18.17 -17.00
N LEU A 66 14.87 -18.35 -15.72
CA LEU A 66 15.75 -17.46 -14.96
C LEU A 66 17.15 -17.36 -15.55
N HIS A 67 17.72 -18.50 -15.98
CA HIS A 67 19.02 -18.50 -16.64
C HIS A 67 19.02 -17.63 -17.91
N ASN A 68 18.05 -17.86 -18.80
CA ASN A 68 17.95 -17.11 -20.05
C ASN A 68 17.67 -15.63 -19.82
N TYR A 69 16.77 -15.29 -18.91
CA TYR A 69 16.49 -13.89 -18.54
C TYR A 69 17.70 -13.19 -17.93
N THR A 70 18.46 -13.86 -17.06
CA THR A 70 19.68 -13.30 -16.47
C THR A 70 20.70 -13.00 -17.55
N VAL A 71 20.94 -13.95 -18.47
CA VAL A 71 21.87 -13.75 -19.59
C VAL A 71 21.44 -12.60 -20.49
N LEU A 72 20.14 -12.54 -20.82
CA LEU A 72 19.56 -11.46 -21.62
C LEU A 72 19.72 -10.09 -20.94
N ALA A 73 19.39 -9.98 -19.65
CA ALA A 73 19.46 -8.73 -18.92
C ALA A 73 20.88 -8.18 -18.83
N ILE A 74 21.87 -9.05 -18.63
CA ILE A 74 23.29 -8.68 -18.55
C ILE A 74 23.82 -8.19 -19.91
N LYS A 75 23.38 -8.82 -21.01
CA LYS A 75 23.87 -8.51 -22.37
C LYS A 75 23.09 -7.39 -23.05
N SER A 76 21.86 -7.14 -22.64
CA SER A 76 20.97 -6.17 -23.28
C SER A 76 21.11 -4.76 -22.70
N ASN A 77 21.01 -3.78 -23.59
CA ASN A 77 20.84 -2.37 -23.20
C ASN A 77 19.35 -1.97 -23.02
N SER A 78 18.42 -2.91 -23.24
CA SER A 78 16.98 -2.66 -23.12
C SER A 78 16.53 -2.67 -21.67
N THR A 79 16.06 -1.53 -21.18
CA THR A 79 15.43 -1.37 -19.86
C THR A 79 14.26 -2.35 -19.68
N THR A 80 13.44 -2.56 -20.71
CA THR A 80 12.28 -3.47 -20.65
C THR A 80 12.72 -4.92 -20.42
N ILE A 81 13.80 -5.37 -21.05
CA ILE A 81 14.32 -6.72 -20.82
C ILE A 81 14.87 -6.85 -19.41
N LYS A 82 15.63 -5.87 -18.92
CA LYS A 82 16.17 -5.86 -17.57
C LYS A 82 15.05 -5.89 -16.51
N GLN A 83 13.99 -5.07 -16.71
CA GLN A 83 12.82 -5.07 -15.83
C GLN A 83 12.10 -6.41 -15.84
N ARG A 84 11.81 -6.97 -17.03
CA ARG A 84 11.16 -8.28 -17.14
C ARG A 84 11.96 -9.39 -16.44
N ALA A 85 13.28 -9.41 -16.62
CA ALA A 85 14.16 -10.36 -15.95
C ALA A 85 14.13 -10.23 -14.43
N LEU A 86 14.10 -8.99 -13.91
CA LEU A 86 13.97 -8.71 -12.48
C LEU A 86 12.61 -9.12 -11.94
N ASP A 87 11.53 -8.82 -12.66
CA ASP A 87 10.17 -9.20 -12.26
C ASP A 87 10.05 -10.72 -12.13
N VAL A 88 10.59 -11.48 -13.10
CA VAL A 88 10.62 -12.95 -13.05
C VAL A 88 11.45 -13.44 -11.87
N ALA A 89 12.67 -12.90 -11.68
CA ALA A 89 13.52 -13.32 -10.56
C ALA A 89 12.86 -13.04 -9.19
N LEU A 90 12.16 -11.92 -9.05
CA LEU A 90 11.44 -11.56 -7.83
C LEU A 90 10.17 -12.39 -7.63
N GLU A 91 9.43 -12.69 -8.69
CA GLU A 91 8.23 -13.52 -8.66
C GLU A 91 8.52 -14.94 -8.15
N TYR A 92 9.63 -15.52 -8.62
CA TYR A 92 10.08 -16.85 -8.20
C TYR A 92 11.07 -16.83 -7.02
N ASN A 93 11.22 -15.67 -6.36
CA ASN A 93 12.05 -15.47 -5.17
C ASN A 93 13.53 -15.87 -5.35
N ASP A 94 14.07 -15.78 -6.57
CA ASP A 94 15.51 -15.89 -6.80
C ASP A 94 16.19 -14.54 -6.57
N LEU A 95 16.41 -14.24 -5.30
CA LEU A 95 17.01 -12.96 -4.89
C LEU A 95 18.47 -12.82 -5.38
N GLN A 96 19.17 -13.95 -5.58
CA GLN A 96 20.56 -13.91 -6.05
C GLN A 96 20.63 -13.52 -7.54
N ALA A 97 19.77 -14.10 -8.38
CA ALA A 97 19.64 -13.69 -9.78
C ALA A 97 19.21 -12.22 -9.88
N ALA A 98 18.21 -11.80 -9.09
CA ALA A 98 17.75 -10.43 -9.03
C ALA A 98 18.88 -9.46 -8.65
N LEU A 99 19.67 -9.77 -7.62
CA LEU A 99 20.80 -8.95 -7.18
C LEU A 99 21.87 -8.82 -8.28
N ASN A 100 22.19 -9.92 -8.97
CA ASN A 100 23.14 -9.93 -10.06
C ASN A 100 22.67 -9.04 -11.22
N ILE A 101 21.42 -9.19 -11.66
CA ILE A 101 20.82 -8.37 -12.74
C ILE A 101 20.82 -6.89 -12.37
N ALA A 102 20.33 -6.54 -11.17
CA ALA A 102 20.24 -5.16 -10.72
C ALA A 102 21.62 -4.50 -10.58
N THR A 103 22.61 -5.24 -10.05
CA THR A 103 23.98 -4.77 -9.92
C THR A 103 24.60 -4.49 -11.30
N HIS A 104 24.46 -5.41 -12.26
CA HIS A 104 24.93 -5.22 -13.63
C HIS A 104 24.26 -4.01 -14.29
N TRP A 105 22.96 -3.84 -14.10
CA TRP A 105 22.24 -2.70 -14.65
C TRP A 105 22.78 -1.38 -14.11
N VAL A 106 22.97 -1.25 -12.80
CA VAL A 106 23.56 -0.05 -12.19
C VAL A 106 25.01 0.19 -12.63
N VAL A 107 25.80 -0.87 -12.89
CA VAL A 107 27.16 -0.71 -13.43
C VAL A 107 27.13 -0.14 -14.85
N GLN A 108 26.21 -0.60 -15.70
CA GLN A 108 26.05 -0.10 -17.06
C GLN A 108 25.47 1.32 -17.09
N GLU A 109 24.52 1.60 -16.22
CA GLU A 109 23.76 2.86 -16.19
C GLU A 109 23.72 3.44 -14.75
N PRO A 110 24.83 4.02 -14.25
CA PRO A 110 24.96 4.41 -12.84
C PRO A 110 24.01 5.51 -12.36
N LYS A 111 23.35 6.21 -13.30
CA LYS A 111 22.39 7.30 -13.02
C LYS A 111 20.96 6.91 -13.36
N ASP A 112 20.71 5.68 -13.78
CA ASP A 112 19.36 5.20 -14.03
C ASP A 112 18.63 5.00 -12.70
N VAL A 113 17.66 5.88 -12.42
CA VAL A 113 16.89 5.86 -11.16
C VAL A 113 16.11 4.55 -11.00
N PRO A 114 15.39 4.01 -12.00
CA PRO A 114 14.79 2.67 -11.92
C PRO A 114 15.77 1.58 -11.51
N ALA A 115 16.96 1.51 -12.12
CA ALA A 115 17.97 0.51 -11.75
C ALA A 115 18.40 0.62 -10.28
N LEU A 116 18.63 1.86 -9.81
CA LEU A 116 18.98 2.12 -8.43
C LEU A 116 17.84 1.75 -7.46
N PHE A 117 16.58 1.98 -7.84
CA PHE A 117 15.42 1.55 -7.05
C PHE A 117 15.36 0.03 -6.91
N TYR A 118 15.49 -0.71 -8.02
CA TYR A 118 15.53 -2.18 -7.96
C TYR A 118 16.70 -2.68 -7.11
N LEU A 119 17.90 -2.13 -7.30
CA LEU A 119 19.07 -2.55 -6.54
C LEU A 119 18.89 -2.29 -5.04
N SER A 120 18.39 -1.11 -4.65
CA SER A 120 18.15 -0.81 -3.23
C SER A 120 17.12 -1.73 -2.60
N HIS A 121 16.03 -2.01 -3.33
CA HIS A 121 14.98 -2.93 -2.89
C HIS A 121 15.50 -4.35 -2.69
N ILE A 122 16.26 -4.87 -3.66
CA ILE A 122 16.83 -6.21 -3.61
C ILE A 122 17.90 -6.31 -2.53
N ALA A 123 18.77 -5.31 -2.40
CA ALA A 123 19.79 -5.25 -1.37
C ALA A 123 19.19 -5.29 0.05
N LEU A 124 18.05 -4.64 0.28
CA LEU A 124 17.32 -4.76 1.54
C LEU A 124 16.79 -6.19 1.77
N LYS A 125 16.25 -6.84 0.73
CA LYS A 125 15.74 -8.21 0.81
C LYS A 125 16.84 -9.26 1.01
N THR A 126 18.04 -9.00 0.49
CA THR A 126 19.20 -9.89 0.63
C THR A 126 20.06 -9.57 1.85
N HIS A 127 19.61 -8.66 2.72
CA HIS A 127 20.33 -8.20 3.91
C HIS A 127 21.66 -7.49 3.63
N GLU A 128 21.86 -7.00 2.39
CA GLU A 128 23.01 -6.20 1.97
C GLU A 128 22.79 -4.72 2.34
N TYR A 129 22.66 -4.44 3.62
CA TYR A 129 22.21 -3.13 4.12
C TYR A 129 23.14 -1.97 3.79
N GLN A 130 24.46 -2.22 3.71
CA GLN A 130 25.42 -1.20 3.31
C GLN A 130 25.21 -0.81 1.84
N LEU A 131 25.04 -1.81 0.96
CA LEU A 131 24.74 -1.58 -0.46
C LEU A 131 23.41 -0.85 -0.64
N ALA A 132 22.41 -1.20 0.15
CA ALA A 132 21.13 -0.51 0.14
C ALA A 132 21.29 0.98 0.49
N ALA A 133 21.98 1.30 1.59
CA ALA A 133 22.20 2.69 2.00
C ALA A 133 22.98 3.50 0.95
N GLU A 134 24.05 2.94 0.38
CA GLU A 134 24.84 3.57 -0.69
C GLU A 134 24.00 3.82 -1.96
N THR A 135 23.11 2.88 -2.27
CA THR A 135 22.25 3.00 -3.45
C THR A 135 21.15 4.06 -3.24
N LEU A 136 20.57 4.13 -2.04
CA LEU A 136 19.64 5.20 -1.66
C LEU A 136 20.31 6.58 -1.72
N ASP A 137 21.56 6.70 -1.28
CA ASP A 137 22.36 7.92 -1.43
C ASP A 137 22.49 8.37 -2.88
N LYS A 138 22.75 7.41 -3.79
CA LYS A 138 22.86 7.70 -5.23
C LYS A 138 21.52 8.21 -5.77
N ILE A 139 20.40 7.60 -5.40
CA ILE A 139 19.06 8.07 -5.79
C ILE A 139 18.85 9.51 -5.34
N LEU A 140 19.12 9.81 -4.07
CA LEU A 140 18.88 11.13 -3.50
C LEU A 140 19.83 12.21 -4.03
N LYS A 141 21.02 11.83 -4.49
CA LYS A 141 21.92 12.75 -5.20
C LYS A 141 21.38 13.13 -6.59
N ILE A 142 20.68 12.23 -7.25
CA ILE A 142 20.04 12.45 -8.55
C ILE A 142 18.73 13.21 -8.37
N ASP A 143 17.87 12.73 -7.48
CA ASP A 143 16.60 13.35 -7.11
C ASP A 143 16.47 13.49 -5.58
N PRO A 144 16.82 14.66 -5.02
CA PRO A 144 16.68 14.91 -3.58
C PRO A 144 15.23 14.83 -3.06
N THR A 145 14.26 14.77 -3.97
CA THR A 145 12.84 14.71 -3.63
C THR A 145 12.23 13.33 -3.80
N ALA A 146 13.03 12.34 -4.21
CA ALA A 146 12.57 10.98 -4.44
C ALA A 146 11.78 10.44 -3.24
N ASP A 147 10.65 9.80 -3.53
CA ASP A 147 9.84 9.13 -2.53
C ASP A 147 10.40 7.74 -2.26
N LEU A 148 11.10 7.62 -1.14
CA LEU A 148 11.68 6.36 -0.70
C LEU A 148 10.71 5.52 0.16
N GLU A 149 9.53 6.06 0.53
CA GLU A 149 8.59 5.36 1.41
C GLU A 149 8.12 4.04 0.81
N GLN A 150 7.88 4.01 -0.50
CA GLN A 150 7.46 2.78 -1.19
C GLN A 150 8.53 1.68 -1.17
N ILE A 151 9.81 2.05 -1.25
CA ILE A 151 10.90 1.07 -1.16
C ILE A 151 10.97 0.46 0.24
N LEU A 152 10.69 1.27 1.25
CA LEU A 152 11.00 1.00 2.65
C LEU A 152 9.81 0.46 3.43
N ALA A 153 8.58 0.75 2.98
CA ALA A 153 7.35 0.34 3.66
C ALA A 153 7.16 -1.19 3.71
N SER A 154 7.75 -1.92 2.75
CA SER A 154 7.60 -3.37 2.63
C SER A 154 8.79 -4.19 3.13
N ILE A 155 9.90 -3.56 3.57
CA ILE A 155 11.20 -4.25 3.74
C ILE A 155 11.92 -3.85 5.04
N ALA A 156 11.21 -3.37 6.04
CA ALA A 156 11.84 -3.20 7.35
C ALA A 156 12.28 -4.57 7.88
N PRO A 157 13.56 -4.74 8.27
CA PRO A 157 14.03 -6.02 8.78
C PRO A 157 13.21 -6.50 9.98
N GLU A 158 12.82 -7.78 9.97
CA GLU A 158 11.98 -8.35 11.05
C GLU A 158 12.74 -8.47 12.35
N ASN A 159 14.04 -8.78 12.32
CA ASN A 159 14.85 -8.94 13.51
C ASN A 159 15.56 -7.64 13.93
N ALA A 160 15.82 -7.50 15.23
CA ALA A 160 16.41 -6.31 15.81
C ALA A 160 17.87 -6.08 15.39
N GLN A 161 18.63 -7.13 15.15
CA GLN A 161 20.04 -7.04 14.76
C GLN A 161 20.17 -6.45 13.36
N ASP A 162 19.38 -6.94 12.40
CA ASP A 162 19.36 -6.43 11.02
C ASP A 162 18.88 -4.98 10.97
N ARG A 163 17.87 -4.62 11.80
CA ARG A 163 17.45 -3.22 11.92
C ARG A 163 18.58 -2.32 12.41
N GLU A 164 19.39 -2.77 13.37
CA GLU A 164 20.52 -1.96 13.88
C GLU A 164 21.63 -1.81 12.83
N VAL A 165 21.91 -2.87 12.06
CA VAL A 165 22.87 -2.79 10.94
C VAL A 165 22.40 -1.79 9.89
N LEU A 166 21.14 -1.86 9.45
CA LEU A 166 20.56 -0.90 8.50
C LEU A 166 20.57 0.52 9.09
N LEU A 167 20.22 0.67 10.35
CA LEU A 167 20.22 1.96 11.04
C LEU A 167 21.62 2.60 11.06
N THR A 168 22.65 1.79 11.32
CA THR A 168 24.05 2.21 11.30
C THR A 168 24.48 2.65 9.90
N ALA A 169 24.11 1.86 8.87
CA ALA A 169 24.40 2.19 7.46
C ALA A 169 23.74 3.51 7.06
N LEU A 170 22.47 3.72 7.39
CA LEU A 170 21.75 4.95 7.07
C LEU A 170 22.26 6.18 7.82
N ARG A 171 22.67 6.03 9.08
CA ARG A 171 23.29 7.12 9.87
C ARG A 171 24.68 7.51 9.35
N SER A 172 25.38 6.60 8.70
CA SER A 172 26.67 6.87 8.04
C SER A 172 26.51 7.39 6.61
N SER A 173 25.31 7.36 6.06
CA SER A 173 24.97 7.83 4.71
C SER A 173 25.30 9.30 4.51
N ALA A 174 25.74 9.65 3.29
CA ALA A 174 26.01 11.05 2.91
C ALA A 174 24.75 11.91 2.93
N GLU A 175 23.59 11.31 2.62
CA GLU A 175 22.28 11.95 2.57
C GLU A 175 21.45 11.74 3.85
N LYS A 176 22.09 11.39 4.97
CA LYS A 176 21.45 11.11 6.28
C LYS A 176 20.50 12.22 6.79
N ASP A 177 20.66 13.44 6.30
CA ASP A 177 19.81 14.58 6.64
C ASP A 177 18.67 14.81 5.63
N ASN A 178 18.57 13.97 4.60
CA ASN A 178 17.42 13.98 3.70
C ASN A 178 16.15 13.59 4.46
N PRO A 179 15.01 14.28 4.25
CA PRO A 179 13.78 14.01 4.98
C PRO A 179 13.26 12.57 4.85
N SER A 180 13.43 11.92 3.69
CA SER A 180 13.01 10.55 3.47
C SER A 180 13.90 9.56 4.26
N ILE A 181 15.22 9.78 4.28
CA ILE A 181 16.16 9.00 5.11
C ILE A 181 15.86 9.20 6.60
N LEU A 182 15.61 10.44 7.02
CA LEU A 182 15.23 10.73 8.41
C LEU A 182 13.93 10.01 8.82
N ALA A 183 12.95 9.95 7.95
CA ALA A 183 11.71 9.23 8.23
C ALA A 183 11.97 7.72 8.38
N LEU A 184 12.82 7.14 7.53
CA LEU A 184 13.22 5.74 7.65
C LEU A 184 13.97 5.48 8.95
N ILE A 185 14.98 6.30 9.29
CA ILE A 185 15.70 6.20 10.56
C ILE A 185 14.71 6.24 11.73
N ALA A 186 13.79 7.21 11.74
CA ALA A 186 12.76 7.33 12.78
C ALA A 186 11.87 6.08 12.90
N ASN A 187 11.51 5.47 11.77
CA ASN A 187 10.73 4.23 11.78
C ASN A 187 11.52 3.05 12.38
N LEU A 188 12.78 2.88 11.98
CA LEU A 188 13.65 1.83 12.53
C LEU A 188 13.95 2.06 14.04
N GLU A 189 14.20 3.30 14.44
CA GLU A 189 14.35 3.67 15.85
C GLU A 189 13.10 3.30 16.66
N ALA A 190 11.91 3.60 16.14
CA ALA A 190 10.64 3.25 16.78
C ALA A 190 10.43 1.73 16.90
N GLN A 191 10.74 0.96 15.85
CA GLN A 191 10.66 -0.50 15.86
C GLN A 191 11.67 -1.14 16.84
N ASN A 192 12.79 -0.47 17.11
CA ASN A 192 13.76 -0.87 18.14
C ASN A 192 13.38 -0.37 19.54
N GLY A 193 12.19 0.23 19.72
CA GLY A 193 11.73 0.77 21.00
C GLY A 193 12.37 2.10 21.41
N GLN A 194 13.18 2.71 20.54
CA GLN A 194 13.86 4.00 20.78
C GLN A 194 12.90 5.17 20.42
N LEU A 195 11.82 5.32 21.17
CA LEU A 195 10.70 6.22 20.80
C LEU A 195 11.08 7.70 20.87
N GLU A 196 11.84 8.14 21.86
CA GLU A 196 12.31 9.54 21.98
C GLU A 196 13.31 9.93 20.87
N PRO A 197 14.34 9.12 20.56
CA PRO A 197 15.16 9.30 19.36
C PRO A 197 14.32 9.39 18.10
N ALA A 198 13.38 8.47 17.88
CA ALA A 198 12.49 8.47 16.72
C ALA A 198 11.68 9.79 16.61
N LEU A 199 11.13 10.26 17.74
CA LEU A 199 10.40 11.53 17.78
C LEU A 199 11.31 12.74 17.44
N SER A 200 12.55 12.73 17.91
CA SER A 200 13.55 13.75 17.57
C SER A 200 13.88 13.72 16.07
N THR A 201 14.08 12.52 15.52
CA THR A 201 14.44 12.31 14.12
C THR A 201 13.31 12.72 13.18
N ILE A 202 12.05 12.31 13.46
CA ILE A 202 10.90 12.72 12.63
C ILE A 202 10.63 14.22 12.70
N ASN A 203 10.92 14.87 13.83
CA ASN A 203 10.84 16.32 13.94
C ASN A 203 11.87 17.03 13.04
N ARG A 204 13.05 16.43 12.80
CA ARG A 204 14.04 16.95 11.83
C ARG A 204 13.50 16.86 10.41
N ALA A 205 12.90 15.72 10.03
CA ALA A 205 12.25 15.52 8.73
C ALA A 205 11.12 16.55 8.49
N LEU A 206 10.25 16.74 9.47
CA LEU A 206 9.13 17.68 9.42
C LEU A 206 9.56 19.15 9.32
N ARG A 207 10.72 19.54 9.87
CA ARG A 207 11.25 20.89 9.69
C ARG A 207 11.59 21.18 8.23
N ARG A 208 12.06 20.18 7.50
CA ARG A 208 12.46 20.31 6.08
C ARG A 208 11.27 20.13 5.14
N ARG A 209 10.39 19.14 5.41
CA ARG A 209 9.21 18.83 4.60
C ARG A 209 7.93 18.76 5.48
N PRO A 210 7.39 19.91 5.88
CA PRO A 210 6.31 19.97 6.89
C PRO A 210 4.94 19.53 6.40
N LYS A 211 4.77 19.30 5.08
CA LYS A 211 3.48 18.95 4.46
C LYS A 211 3.34 17.46 4.15
N VAL A 212 4.37 16.65 4.38
CA VAL A 212 4.34 15.21 4.08
C VAL A 212 3.42 14.52 5.08
N THR A 213 2.35 13.92 4.59
CA THR A 213 1.29 13.32 5.40
C THR A 213 1.83 12.19 6.28
N SER A 214 2.63 11.28 5.73
CA SER A 214 3.23 10.18 6.48
C SER A 214 4.10 10.63 7.64
N PHE A 215 4.88 11.71 7.48
CA PHE A 215 5.69 12.27 8.59
C PHE A 215 4.81 12.85 9.71
N ILE A 216 3.70 13.50 9.33
CA ILE A 216 2.74 14.06 10.29
C ILE A 216 2.08 12.94 11.09
N LEU A 217 1.66 11.87 10.42
CA LEU A 217 1.04 10.70 11.05
C LEU A 217 2.06 9.91 11.89
N MET A 218 3.28 9.72 11.39
CA MET A 218 4.36 9.08 12.15
C MET A 218 4.64 9.80 13.47
N LYS A 219 4.74 11.14 13.45
CA LYS A 219 4.91 11.91 14.69
C LYS A 219 3.74 11.70 15.66
N ALA A 220 2.50 11.68 15.17
CA ALA A 220 1.34 11.42 16.01
C ALA A 220 1.42 10.03 16.65
N ASN A 221 1.76 9.00 15.87
CA ASN A 221 1.89 7.62 16.35
C ASN A 221 3.01 7.49 17.40
N LEU A 222 4.13 8.19 17.21
CA LEU A 222 5.22 8.23 18.20
C LEU A 222 4.79 8.88 19.51
N LEU A 223 4.03 9.98 19.47
CA LEU A 223 3.48 10.61 20.68
C LEU A 223 2.52 9.66 21.41
N ILE A 224 1.69 8.92 20.66
CA ILE A 224 0.79 7.91 21.21
C ILE A 224 1.60 6.78 21.87
N ALA A 225 2.62 6.26 21.18
CA ALA A 225 3.49 5.21 21.70
C ALA A 225 4.25 5.63 22.99
N LEU A 226 4.63 6.90 23.09
CA LEU A 226 5.20 7.52 24.27
C LEU A 226 4.19 7.79 25.39
N SER A 227 2.92 7.44 25.18
CA SER A 227 1.80 7.75 26.11
C SER A 227 1.59 9.25 26.33
N ASP A 228 2.11 10.10 25.44
CA ASP A 228 1.86 11.56 25.44
C ASP A 228 0.53 11.87 24.73
N GLN A 229 -0.58 11.53 25.42
CA GLN A 229 -1.93 11.72 24.90
C GLN A 229 -2.24 13.21 24.61
N GLU A 230 -1.79 14.10 25.47
CA GLU A 230 -2.02 15.54 25.31
C GLU A 230 -1.24 16.09 24.10
N GLY A 231 0.04 15.68 23.94
CA GLY A 231 0.86 16.02 22.80
C GLY A 231 0.27 15.52 21.49
N ALA A 232 -0.21 14.26 21.46
CA ALA A 232 -0.87 13.69 20.29
C ALA A 232 -2.14 14.46 19.90
N LEU A 233 -3.02 14.78 20.86
CA LEU A 233 -4.21 15.60 20.61
C LEU A 233 -3.89 16.98 20.07
N LYS A 234 -2.96 17.67 20.70
CA LYS A 234 -2.50 19.00 20.25
C LYS A 234 -1.90 18.94 18.84
N TRP A 235 -1.11 17.90 18.58
CA TRP A 235 -0.50 17.70 17.26
C TRP A 235 -1.52 17.44 16.16
N TYR A 236 -2.50 16.53 16.39
CA TYR A 236 -3.59 16.27 15.46
C TYR A 236 -4.43 17.51 15.22
N ALA A 237 -4.88 18.21 16.26
CA ALA A 237 -5.70 19.40 16.14
C ALA A 237 -4.98 20.53 15.37
N LYS A 238 -3.66 20.70 15.59
CA LYS A 238 -2.83 21.67 14.86
C LYS A 238 -2.73 21.28 13.39
N SER A 239 -2.46 20.00 13.10
CA SER A 239 -2.23 19.49 11.74
C SER A 239 -3.49 19.51 10.90
N SER A 240 -4.62 19.04 11.42
CA SER A 240 -5.94 19.06 10.76
C SER A 240 -6.41 20.49 10.45
N ARG A 241 -6.14 21.44 11.36
CA ARG A 241 -6.46 22.84 11.12
C ARG A 241 -5.57 23.48 10.06
N LYS A 242 -4.28 23.10 10.03
CA LYS A 242 -3.31 23.63 9.04
C LYS A 242 -3.53 23.02 7.66
N TYR A 243 -3.86 21.73 7.58
CA TYR A 243 -4.00 20.96 6.35
C TYR A 243 -5.45 20.54 6.11
N LYS A 244 -6.37 21.53 6.10
CA LYS A 244 -7.83 21.32 6.04
C LYS A 244 -8.32 20.46 4.87
N LYS A 245 -7.59 20.44 3.76
CA LYS A 245 -7.93 19.63 2.56
C LYS A 245 -7.39 18.20 2.64
N ASN A 246 -6.49 17.90 3.57
CA ASN A 246 -5.93 16.57 3.70
C ASN A 246 -6.88 15.69 4.53
N LEU A 247 -7.56 14.79 3.84
CA LEU A 247 -8.56 13.90 4.44
C LEU A 247 -7.91 12.89 5.40
N ASP A 248 -6.74 12.35 5.05
CA ASP A 248 -6.05 11.33 5.85
C ASP A 248 -5.68 11.84 7.24
N ILE A 249 -5.15 13.06 7.32
CA ILE A 249 -4.81 13.69 8.62
C ILE A 249 -6.07 13.92 9.44
N ARG A 250 -7.16 14.39 8.82
CA ARG A 250 -8.43 14.65 9.51
C ARG A 250 -9.09 13.36 10.01
N LEU A 251 -9.06 12.31 9.20
CA LEU A 251 -9.57 10.99 9.59
C LEU A 251 -8.71 10.33 10.68
N ALA A 252 -7.39 10.51 10.62
CA ALA A 252 -6.50 10.02 11.66
C ALA A 252 -6.77 10.70 13.01
N GLU A 253 -7.04 12.02 13.04
CA GLU A 253 -7.51 12.73 14.25
C GLU A 253 -8.80 12.11 14.80
N VAL A 254 -9.77 11.85 13.92
CA VAL A 254 -11.05 11.23 14.29
C VAL A 254 -10.85 9.84 14.89
N ARG A 255 -10.08 8.97 14.23
CA ARG A 255 -9.81 7.62 14.74
C ARG A 255 -9.13 7.66 16.12
N TYR A 256 -8.21 8.59 16.31
CA TYR A 256 -7.57 8.78 17.60
C TYR A 256 -8.55 9.25 18.69
N LEU A 257 -9.46 10.19 18.39
CA LEU A 257 -10.50 10.62 19.31
C LEU A 257 -11.42 9.46 19.73
N ILE A 258 -11.79 8.58 18.81
CA ILE A 258 -12.56 7.37 19.11
C ILE A 258 -11.75 6.44 20.03
N GLN A 259 -10.48 6.21 19.71
CA GLN A 259 -9.59 5.37 20.52
C GLN A 259 -9.46 5.83 21.96
N ILE A 260 -9.43 7.13 22.21
CA ILE A 260 -9.36 7.70 23.57
C ILE A 260 -10.73 7.96 24.20
N ASN A 261 -11.77 7.29 23.66
CA ASN A 261 -13.15 7.37 24.17
C ASN A 261 -13.76 8.78 24.17
N GLN A 262 -13.50 9.56 23.11
CA GLN A 262 -14.12 10.86 22.85
C GLN A 262 -15.03 10.84 21.61
N PRO A 263 -16.04 9.95 21.53
CA PRO A 263 -16.83 9.74 20.31
C PRO A 263 -17.67 10.96 19.93
N GLN A 264 -18.11 11.77 20.91
CA GLN A 264 -18.88 12.99 20.62
C GLN A 264 -18.04 14.01 19.85
N LEU A 265 -16.79 14.25 20.27
CA LEU A 265 -15.88 15.16 19.57
C LEU A 265 -15.48 14.60 18.21
N ALA A 266 -15.31 13.27 18.11
CA ALA A 266 -15.05 12.59 16.84
C ALA A 266 -16.20 12.84 15.84
N LEU A 267 -17.46 12.69 16.28
CA LEU A 267 -18.63 12.93 15.44
C LEU A 267 -18.69 14.38 14.93
N GLU A 268 -18.42 15.36 15.80
CA GLU A 268 -18.36 16.78 15.40
C GLU A 268 -17.29 17.05 14.32
N LYS A 269 -16.15 16.36 14.41
CA LYS A 269 -15.09 16.45 13.39
C LYS A 269 -15.52 15.78 12.08
N LEU A 270 -16.19 14.64 12.15
CA LEU A 270 -16.73 13.92 11.00
C LEU A 270 -17.80 14.76 10.27
N GLU A 271 -18.71 15.39 11.00
CA GLU A 271 -19.71 16.30 10.42
C GLU A 271 -19.04 17.42 9.60
N LYS A 272 -17.96 18.01 10.10
CA LYS A 272 -17.17 19.01 9.37
C LYS A 272 -16.43 18.43 8.16
N ILE A 273 -16.02 17.15 8.19
CA ILE A 273 -15.45 16.46 7.05
C ILE A 273 -16.52 16.25 5.98
N ILE A 274 -17.66 15.69 6.36
CA ILE A 274 -18.78 15.39 5.47
C ILE A 274 -19.35 16.68 4.85
N GLN A 275 -19.48 17.74 5.62
CA GLN A 275 -19.92 19.05 5.11
C GLN A 275 -18.99 19.59 4.02
N SER A 276 -17.67 19.40 4.16
CA SER A 276 -16.68 19.84 3.17
C SER A 276 -16.46 18.85 2.03
N ASN A 277 -16.78 17.60 2.22
CA ASN A 277 -16.65 16.51 1.27
C ASN A 277 -17.78 15.48 1.47
N PRO A 278 -18.98 15.71 0.91
CA PRO A 278 -20.15 14.86 1.10
C PRO A 278 -19.98 13.40 0.63
N HIS A 279 -19.04 13.15 -0.28
CA HIS A 279 -18.77 11.81 -0.82
C HIS A 279 -17.56 11.13 -0.15
N ALA A 280 -17.12 11.59 1.00
CA ALA A 280 -16.05 10.92 1.77
C ALA A 280 -16.62 9.64 2.43
N GLU A 281 -16.70 8.56 1.68
CA GLU A 281 -17.31 7.28 2.10
C GLU A 281 -16.80 6.80 3.47
N GLU A 282 -15.49 6.90 3.70
CA GLU A 282 -14.91 6.50 4.98
C GLU A 282 -15.38 7.40 6.14
N ALA A 283 -15.52 8.70 5.90
CA ALA A 283 -16.07 9.61 6.93
C ALA A 283 -17.53 9.30 7.23
N LEU A 284 -18.34 9.03 6.19
CA LEU A 284 -19.75 8.63 6.35
C LEU A 284 -19.85 7.31 7.14
N PHE A 285 -19.00 6.33 6.82
CA PHE A 285 -18.99 5.05 7.51
C PHE A 285 -18.63 5.21 9.00
N ILE A 286 -17.54 5.91 9.31
CA ILE A 286 -17.13 6.15 10.71
C ILE A 286 -18.20 6.99 11.46
N ALA A 287 -18.84 7.97 10.79
CA ALA A 287 -19.90 8.77 11.38
C ALA A 287 -21.14 7.93 11.71
N GLY A 288 -21.52 7.02 10.81
CA GLY A 288 -22.60 6.06 11.04
C GLY A 288 -22.35 5.20 12.27
N LEU A 289 -21.17 4.57 12.37
CA LEU A 289 -20.79 3.73 13.51
C LEU A 289 -20.75 4.54 14.82
N THR A 290 -20.09 5.70 14.79
CA THR A 290 -19.99 6.57 15.96
C THR A 290 -21.37 7.05 16.44
N SER A 291 -22.28 7.32 15.51
CA SER A 291 -23.65 7.70 15.83
C SER A 291 -24.44 6.56 16.46
N ILE A 292 -24.25 5.30 16.03
CA ILE A 292 -24.83 4.12 16.69
C ILE A 292 -24.36 4.02 18.14
N ASP A 293 -23.05 4.15 18.37
CA ASP A 293 -22.44 4.07 19.69
C ASP A 293 -22.98 5.18 20.62
N LEU A 294 -23.22 6.37 20.07
CA LEU A 294 -23.82 7.50 20.76
C LEU A 294 -25.35 7.42 20.87
N LYS A 295 -25.98 6.35 20.38
CA LYS A 295 -27.42 6.13 20.31
C LYS A 295 -28.16 7.21 19.50
N GLN A 296 -27.47 7.90 18.58
CA GLN A 296 -28.05 8.87 17.66
C GLN A 296 -28.51 8.15 16.38
N TYR A 297 -29.47 7.25 16.52
CA TYR A 297 -29.86 6.27 15.50
C TYR A 297 -30.31 6.90 14.16
N ASP A 298 -31.02 8.04 14.23
CA ASP A 298 -31.49 8.71 13.00
C ASP A 298 -30.35 9.35 12.22
N LYS A 299 -29.33 9.89 12.88
CA LYS A 299 -28.10 10.35 12.22
C LYS A 299 -27.30 9.19 11.64
N ALA A 300 -27.20 8.09 12.39
CA ALA A 300 -26.52 6.88 11.88
C ALA A 300 -27.14 6.39 10.57
N GLU A 301 -28.47 6.35 10.52
CA GLU A 301 -29.20 5.95 9.30
C GLU A 301 -28.89 6.88 8.14
N GLN A 302 -28.91 8.21 8.35
CA GLN A 302 -28.60 9.20 7.30
C GLN A 302 -27.20 8.96 6.69
N TYR A 303 -26.16 8.75 7.50
CA TYR A 303 -24.82 8.51 7.00
C TYR A 303 -24.65 7.17 6.29
N LEU A 304 -25.28 6.11 6.80
CA LEU A 304 -25.11 4.76 6.25
C LEU A 304 -25.94 4.53 4.98
N VAL A 305 -27.08 5.20 4.83
CA VAL A 305 -27.93 5.08 3.62
C VAL A 305 -27.19 5.51 2.37
N ASP A 306 -26.35 6.53 2.44
CA ASP A 306 -25.56 7.02 1.30
C ASP A 306 -24.52 6.00 0.84
N LEU A 307 -24.12 5.04 1.70
CA LEU A 307 -23.12 4.02 1.41
C LEU A 307 -23.70 2.75 0.76
N ARG A 308 -25.01 2.63 0.60
CA ARG A 308 -25.65 1.43 0.00
C ARG A 308 -25.23 1.19 -1.45
N ASN A 309 -24.74 2.19 -2.15
CA ASN A 309 -24.25 2.09 -3.52
C ASN A 309 -22.72 2.16 -3.60
N SER A 310 -22.02 2.14 -2.47
CA SER A 310 -20.55 2.15 -2.42
C SER A 310 -20.00 0.78 -2.82
N ALA A 311 -19.09 0.75 -3.78
CA ALA A 311 -18.38 -0.49 -4.12
C ALA A 311 -17.54 -1.03 -2.95
N LYS A 312 -17.15 -0.18 -2.02
CA LYS A 312 -16.27 -0.53 -0.88
C LYS A 312 -17.06 -0.85 0.40
N TYR A 313 -18.15 -0.14 0.66
CA TYR A 313 -18.83 -0.18 1.96
C TYR A 313 -20.28 -0.67 1.88
N GLN A 314 -20.74 -1.20 0.76
CA GLN A 314 -22.15 -1.62 0.58
C GLN A 314 -22.59 -2.67 1.60
N ASN A 315 -21.82 -3.73 1.77
CA ASN A 315 -22.16 -4.82 2.69
C ASN A 315 -22.09 -4.38 4.16
N GLU A 316 -21.07 -3.61 4.49
CA GLU A 316 -20.94 -2.98 5.82
C GLU A 316 -22.11 -2.01 6.10
N ALA A 317 -22.51 -1.22 5.10
CA ALA A 317 -23.65 -0.31 5.25
C ALA A 317 -24.94 -1.07 5.52
N TYR A 318 -25.26 -2.12 4.75
CA TYR A 318 -26.43 -2.95 5.03
C TYR A 318 -26.37 -3.60 6.42
N TYR A 319 -25.22 -4.12 6.80
CA TYR A 319 -25.03 -4.75 8.11
C TYR A 319 -25.27 -3.76 9.25
N TYR A 320 -24.70 -2.56 9.20
CA TYR A 320 -24.85 -1.57 10.26
C TYR A 320 -26.20 -0.84 10.21
N LEU A 321 -26.84 -0.72 9.05
CA LEU A 321 -28.25 -0.29 8.95
C LEU A 321 -29.18 -1.29 9.63
N ALA A 322 -28.91 -2.60 9.48
CA ALA A 322 -29.65 -3.64 10.16
C ALA A 322 -29.48 -3.54 11.69
N ILE A 323 -28.24 -3.41 12.18
CA ILE A 323 -27.95 -3.17 13.61
C ILE A 323 -28.68 -1.91 14.11
N ASN A 324 -28.62 -0.82 13.36
CA ASN A 324 -29.29 0.44 13.72
C ASN A 324 -30.80 0.27 13.83
N ALA A 325 -31.43 -0.41 12.88
CA ALA A 325 -32.85 -0.73 12.90
C ALA A 325 -33.22 -1.65 14.10
N GLU A 326 -32.37 -2.64 14.40
CA GLU A 326 -32.55 -3.52 15.56
C GLU A 326 -32.50 -2.73 16.89
N ARG A 327 -31.54 -1.77 17.02
CA ARG A 327 -31.46 -0.87 18.18
C ARG A 327 -32.68 0.03 18.33
N LYS A 328 -33.32 0.41 17.23
CA LYS A 328 -34.59 1.13 17.17
C LYS A 328 -35.81 0.20 17.40
N GLN A 329 -35.59 -1.13 17.54
CA GLN A 329 -36.62 -2.18 17.62
C GLN A 329 -37.46 -2.30 16.33
N HIS A 330 -36.96 -1.78 15.20
CA HIS A 330 -37.59 -1.92 13.90
C HIS A 330 -37.18 -3.27 13.27
N TYR A 331 -37.64 -4.38 13.83
CA TYR A 331 -37.17 -5.72 13.50
C TYR A 331 -37.40 -6.11 12.04
N GLU A 332 -38.50 -5.70 11.42
CA GLU A 332 -38.76 -6.02 10.00
C GLU A 332 -37.76 -5.32 9.08
N THR A 333 -37.43 -4.07 9.37
CA THR A 333 -36.40 -3.32 8.65
C THR A 333 -35.01 -3.93 8.87
N ALA A 334 -34.71 -4.35 10.10
CA ALA A 334 -33.44 -5.02 10.41
C ALA A 334 -33.29 -6.34 9.63
N LYS A 335 -34.35 -7.18 9.61
CA LYS A 335 -34.37 -8.42 8.84
C LYS A 335 -34.17 -8.17 7.34
N ALA A 336 -34.82 -7.15 6.78
CA ALA A 336 -34.66 -6.80 5.38
C ALA A 336 -33.20 -6.41 5.05
N TYR A 337 -32.56 -5.59 5.86
CA TYR A 337 -31.17 -5.21 5.65
C TYR A 337 -30.20 -6.38 5.87
N TYR A 338 -30.38 -7.22 6.90
CA TYR A 338 -29.53 -8.39 7.12
C TYR A 338 -29.55 -9.37 5.93
N ARG A 339 -30.68 -9.51 5.23
CA ARG A 339 -30.77 -10.34 4.02
C ARG A 339 -29.95 -9.82 2.83
N LEU A 340 -29.71 -8.50 2.76
CA LEU A 340 -28.95 -7.87 1.70
C LEU A 340 -27.42 -7.96 1.89
N VAL A 341 -26.98 -8.42 3.07
CA VAL A 341 -25.56 -8.52 3.39
C VAL A 341 -24.96 -9.75 2.72
N ASP A 342 -23.82 -9.57 2.07
CA ASP A 342 -23.03 -10.60 1.40
C ASP A 342 -21.55 -10.56 1.83
N GLY A 343 -20.71 -11.40 1.25
CA GLY A 343 -19.26 -11.44 1.49
C GLY A 343 -18.87 -11.84 2.91
N SER A 344 -17.89 -11.17 3.47
CA SER A 344 -17.31 -11.54 4.79
C SER A 344 -18.28 -11.40 5.96
N LEU A 345 -19.32 -10.58 5.83
CA LEU A 345 -20.33 -10.35 6.86
C LEU A 345 -21.57 -11.25 6.72
N TYR A 346 -21.63 -12.08 5.69
CA TYR A 346 -22.77 -12.95 5.41
C TYR A 346 -23.14 -13.81 6.63
N ILE A 347 -22.22 -14.62 7.13
CA ILE A 347 -22.50 -15.58 8.23
C ILE A 347 -22.95 -14.86 9.51
N VAL A 348 -22.29 -13.76 9.89
CA VAL A 348 -22.67 -13.02 11.09
C VAL A 348 -24.03 -12.34 10.94
N SER A 349 -24.35 -11.89 9.73
CA SER A 349 -25.65 -11.32 9.37
C SER A 349 -26.77 -12.33 9.48
N ARG A 350 -26.59 -13.56 8.96
CA ARG A 350 -27.58 -14.65 9.08
C ARG A 350 -27.80 -15.07 10.52
N ARG A 351 -26.74 -15.13 11.32
CA ARG A 351 -26.85 -15.40 12.76
C ARG A 351 -27.68 -14.34 13.48
N ASN A 352 -27.45 -13.06 13.20
CA ASN A 352 -28.22 -11.96 13.81
C ASN A 352 -29.68 -11.98 13.36
N LEU A 353 -29.94 -12.32 12.10
CA LEU A 353 -31.29 -12.47 11.57
C LEU A 353 -32.06 -13.58 12.31
N ILE A 354 -31.43 -14.74 12.53
CA ILE A 354 -32.02 -15.84 13.30
C ILE A 354 -32.31 -15.41 14.75
N ALA A 355 -31.37 -14.67 15.37
CA ALA A 355 -31.59 -14.16 16.73
C ALA A 355 -32.79 -13.20 16.83
N ILE A 356 -33.11 -12.45 15.77
CA ILE A 356 -34.33 -11.62 15.73
C ILE A 356 -35.59 -12.49 15.66
N TYR A 357 -35.59 -13.56 14.86
CA TYR A 357 -36.74 -14.50 14.81
C TYR A 357 -36.96 -15.18 16.14
N ASP A 358 -35.90 -15.64 16.80
CA ASP A 358 -35.96 -16.25 18.13
C ASP A 358 -36.54 -15.27 19.16
N LYS A 359 -36.08 -14.02 19.18
CA LYS A 359 -36.55 -12.96 20.05
C LYS A 359 -38.03 -12.62 19.83
N GLN A 360 -38.56 -12.83 18.63
CA GLN A 360 -39.96 -12.63 18.26
C GLN A 360 -40.82 -13.88 18.47
N GLU A 361 -40.26 -14.95 19.04
CA GLU A 361 -40.88 -16.30 19.19
C GLU A 361 -41.42 -16.89 17.89
N ASN A 362 -40.82 -16.47 16.74
CA ASN A 362 -41.26 -16.88 15.40
C ASN A 362 -40.36 -17.99 14.85
N LEU A 363 -40.44 -19.16 15.50
CA LEU A 363 -39.64 -20.32 15.18
C LEU A 363 -39.93 -20.86 13.76
N HIS A 364 -41.19 -20.72 13.31
CA HIS A 364 -41.62 -21.19 11.99
C HIS A 364 -40.89 -20.43 10.85
N ASP A 365 -40.85 -19.11 10.94
CA ASP A 365 -40.13 -18.30 9.93
C ASP A 365 -38.62 -18.46 10.02
N ALA A 366 -38.05 -18.68 11.23
CA ALA A 366 -36.65 -19.05 11.37
C ALA A 366 -36.29 -20.34 10.67
N LEU A 367 -37.09 -21.41 10.85
CA LEU A 367 -36.89 -22.68 10.19
C LEU A 367 -37.06 -22.58 8.66
N ARG A 368 -38.09 -21.87 8.21
CA ARG A 368 -38.33 -21.64 6.79
C ARG A 368 -37.16 -20.90 6.14
N PHE A 369 -36.62 -19.91 6.80
CA PHE A 369 -35.44 -19.17 6.33
C PHE A 369 -34.21 -20.08 6.19
N LEU A 370 -33.93 -20.92 7.21
CA LEU A 370 -32.81 -21.87 7.21
C LEU A 370 -32.93 -22.97 6.14
N THR A 371 -34.14 -23.28 5.66
CA THR A 371 -34.37 -24.27 4.62
C THR A 371 -34.35 -23.67 3.22
N GLN A 372 -34.40 -22.36 3.06
CA GLN A 372 -34.40 -21.65 1.77
C GLN A 372 -33.05 -21.08 1.37
N GLU A 373 -32.09 -20.99 2.28
CA GLU A 373 -30.68 -20.60 2.05
C GLU A 373 -29.75 -21.82 1.95
#